data_be82a41f72f04e5cbdf8e48492fb4752
#
_entry.id   be82a41f72f04e5cbdf8e48492fb4752
#
_cell.length_a   1.000
_cell.length_b   1.000
_cell.length_c   1.000
_cell.angle_alpha   90.00
_cell.angle_beta   90.00
_cell.angle_gamma   90.00
#
_symmetry.space_group_name_H-M   'P 1'
#
loop_
_entity.id
_entity.type
_entity.pdbx_description
1 polymer ?
#
loop_
_entity_poly.entity_id
_entity_poly.type
_entity_poly.pdbx_seq_one_letter_code
_entity_poly.pdbx_strand_id
1 'polypeptide(L)'
;MKRAIGIAISTALLAMGAAGATAQGAPASAEPAQLVESGHIVVDGRQTAYVIHRLPTDSFPQLPEQVAAVLNERGCMVPQTYEAHRPENVIHASLERAGSSDWAALCSAKGTVSLMVFFGTALETPMVLATAPETERLQPHDPSGVLGFNWGIDRASPEQVHEAQAGMDQRPAPPGHDALADSRIEHRTIYHFYTKGAWTLLEMPDQ
;
A
#
# COMPACT_ATOMS: atom_id res chain seq x y z
N MET A 1 -15.53 97.58 -19.95
CA MET A 1 -16.43 96.39 -19.85
C MET A 1 -15.64 95.13 -20.07
N LYS A 2 -15.19 94.43 -19.03
CA LYS A 2 -14.47 93.16 -19.13
C LYS A 2 -15.08 92.26 -18.09
N ARG A 3 -15.75 91.17 -18.52
CA ARG A 3 -16.30 90.14 -17.68
C ARG A 3 -15.23 89.08 -17.45
N ALA A 4 -14.91 88.74 -16.21
CA ALA A 4 -14.06 87.64 -15.82
C ALA A 4 -14.94 86.41 -15.62
N ILE A 5 -14.53 85.31 -16.22
CA ILE A 5 -15.15 83.98 -16.07
C ILE A 5 -14.25 83.17 -15.13
N GLY A 6 -14.82 82.87 -13.96
CA GLY A 6 -14.14 82.02 -13.01
C GLY A 6 -14.34 80.50 -13.35
N ILE A 7 -13.26 79.74 -13.45
CA ILE A 7 -13.29 78.32 -13.63
C ILE A 7 -13.11 77.66 -12.26
N ALA A 8 -14.13 76.90 -11.82
CA ALA A 8 -14.05 76.08 -10.62
C ALA A 8 -13.44 74.71 -11.00
N ILE A 9 -12.31 74.38 -10.41
CA ILE A 9 -11.67 73.03 -10.56
C ILE A 9 -12.16 72.16 -9.43
N SER A 10 -13.00 71.16 -9.76
CA SER A 10 -13.42 70.10 -8.81
C SER A 10 -12.39 68.95 -8.83
N THR A 11 -11.68 68.81 -7.72
CA THR A 11 -10.79 67.66 -7.48
C THR A 11 -11.60 66.45 -7.00
N ALA A 12 -11.72 65.43 -7.86
CA ALA A 12 -12.28 64.13 -7.48
C ALA A 12 -11.19 63.28 -6.88
N LEU A 13 -11.30 62.89 -5.59
CA LEU A 13 -10.47 61.86 -4.95
C LEU A 13 -10.98 60.51 -5.40
N LEU A 14 -10.16 59.77 -6.17
CA LEU A 14 -10.35 58.33 -6.37
C LEU A 14 -9.78 57.57 -5.16
N ALA A 15 -10.66 56.95 -4.37
CA ALA A 15 -10.25 55.96 -3.36
C ALA A 15 -10.01 54.60 -4.06
N MET A 16 -8.75 54.20 -4.20
CA MET A 16 -8.39 52.82 -4.61
C MET A 16 -8.61 51.88 -3.42
N GLY A 17 -9.70 51.12 -3.48
CA GLY A 17 -9.93 50.00 -2.59
C GLY A 17 -9.01 48.82 -2.98
N ALA A 18 -8.01 48.48 -2.16
CA ALA A 18 -7.23 47.25 -2.29
C ALA A 18 -8.11 46.05 -1.91
N ALA A 19 -8.58 45.31 -2.91
CA ALA A 19 -9.19 43.99 -2.69
C ALA A 19 -8.11 43.01 -2.24
N GLY A 20 -8.04 42.73 -0.95
CA GLY A 20 -7.22 41.66 -0.41
C GLY A 20 -7.75 40.30 -0.86
N ALA A 21 -7.07 39.66 -1.80
CA ALA A 21 -7.33 38.26 -2.13
C ALA A 21 -6.88 37.40 -0.96
N THR A 22 -7.81 36.91 -0.16
CA THR A 22 -7.56 35.82 0.81
C THR A 22 -7.28 34.57 0.01
N ALA A 23 -6.01 34.13 -0.05
CA ALA A 23 -5.64 32.82 -0.53
C ALA A 23 -6.29 31.78 0.40
N GLN A 24 -7.37 31.17 -0.05
CA GLN A 24 -7.90 29.97 0.57
C GLN A 24 -6.84 28.87 0.41
N GLY A 25 -6.16 28.53 1.52
CA GLY A 25 -5.29 27.39 1.57
C GLY A 25 -6.08 26.15 1.11
N ALA A 26 -5.51 25.39 0.17
CA ALA A 26 -6.05 24.09 -0.19
C ALA A 26 -6.25 23.26 1.08
N PRO A 27 -7.36 22.52 1.22
CA PRO A 27 -7.54 21.64 2.38
C PRO A 27 -6.35 20.67 2.43
N ALA A 28 -5.66 20.63 3.56
CA ALA A 28 -4.66 19.60 3.82
C ALA A 28 -5.34 18.25 3.62
N SER A 29 -4.80 17.41 2.74
CA SER A 29 -5.29 16.06 2.55
C SER A 29 -5.26 15.39 3.92
N ALA A 30 -6.43 15.02 4.44
CA ALA A 30 -6.51 14.30 5.70
C ALA A 30 -5.73 13.00 5.53
N GLU A 31 -4.78 12.74 6.43
CA GLU A 31 -4.14 11.43 6.46
C GLU A 31 -5.21 10.36 6.65
N PRO A 32 -5.12 9.23 5.90
CA PRO A 32 -6.12 8.16 6.01
C PRO A 32 -6.18 7.67 7.47
N ALA A 33 -7.40 7.39 7.95
CA ALA A 33 -7.62 6.93 9.31
C ALA A 33 -6.91 5.58 9.53
N GLN A 34 -5.75 5.61 10.18
CA GLN A 34 -4.99 4.42 10.51
C GLN A 34 -5.57 3.77 11.77
N LEU A 35 -5.86 2.46 11.70
CA LEU A 35 -6.18 1.67 12.87
C LEU A 35 -4.89 1.08 13.46
N VAL A 36 -4.61 1.41 14.73
CA VAL A 36 -3.48 0.87 15.48
C VAL A 36 -4.01 -0.10 16.53
N GLU A 37 -3.58 -1.35 16.46
CA GLU A 37 -3.83 -2.36 17.47
C GLU A 37 -2.54 -2.63 18.25
N SER A 38 -2.65 -2.67 19.58
CA SER A 38 -1.54 -3.04 20.46
C SER A 38 -2.02 -4.04 21.50
N GLY A 39 -1.12 -4.93 21.89
CA GLY A 39 -1.42 -5.97 22.85
C GLY A 39 -0.17 -6.71 23.32
N HIS A 40 -0.38 -7.89 23.92
CA HIS A 40 0.71 -8.78 24.31
C HIS A 40 0.43 -10.19 23.84
N ILE A 41 1.48 -10.86 23.41
CA ILE A 41 1.46 -12.30 23.11
C ILE A 41 2.58 -12.99 23.87
N VAL A 42 2.48 -14.32 24.03
CA VAL A 42 3.53 -15.11 24.66
C VAL A 42 4.49 -15.59 23.59
N VAL A 43 5.74 -15.17 23.65
CA VAL A 43 6.85 -15.62 22.81
C VAL A 43 7.90 -16.24 23.72
N ASP A 44 8.27 -17.50 23.50
CA ASP A 44 9.25 -18.23 24.33
C ASP A 44 8.97 -18.17 25.84
N GLY A 45 7.68 -18.23 26.21
CA GLY A 45 7.23 -18.20 27.59
C GLY A 45 7.23 -16.81 28.23
N ARG A 46 7.49 -15.73 27.47
CA ARG A 46 7.50 -14.34 27.95
C ARG A 46 6.37 -13.54 27.30
N GLN A 47 5.74 -12.69 28.10
CA GLN A 47 4.78 -11.69 27.62
C GLN A 47 5.55 -10.63 26.83
N THR A 48 5.26 -10.53 25.53
CA THR A 48 5.91 -9.59 24.61
C THR A 48 4.86 -8.67 24.01
N ALA A 49 5.10 -7.37 24.06
CA ALA A 49 4.23 -6.37 23.50
C ALA A 49 4.28 -6.40 21.97
N TYR A 50 3.17 -6.08 21.31
CA TYR A 50 3.12 -5.89 19.87
C TYR A 50 2.32 -4.65 19.45
N VAL A 51 2.61 -4.15 18.25
CA VAL A 51 1.86 -3.09 17.58
C VAL A 51 1.65 -3.47 16.12
N ILE A 52 0.41 -3.39 15.66
CA ILE A 52 0.04 -3.60 14.25
C ILE A 52 -0.68 -2.36 13.75
N HIS A 53 -0.19 -1.80 12.67
CA HIS A 53 -0.83 -0.71 11.94
C HIS A 53 -1.64 -1.28 10.78
N ARG A 54 -2.88 -0.81 10.58
CA ARG A 54 -3.73 -1.21 9.47
C ARG A 54 -4.36 0.00 8.82
N LEU A 55 -4.50 -0.07 7.51
CA LEU A 55 -5.17 0.96 6.72
C LEU A 55 -6.47 0.41 6.12
N PRO A 56 -7.53 1.20 6.07
CA PRO A 56 -8.73 0.84 5.33
C PRO A 56 -8.48 0.92 3.82
N THR A 57 -9.35 0.30 3.02
CA THR A 57 -9.21 0.24 1.56
C THR A 57 -9.23 1.60 0.88
N ASP A 58 -9.89 2.60 1.46
CA ASP A 58 -9.93 3.99 0.95
C ASP A 58 -8.58 4.72 1.05
N SER A 59 -7.62 4.18 1.81
CA SER A 59 -6.23 4.64 1.83
C SER A 59 -5.49 4.33 0.52
N PHE A 60 -6.09 3.55 -0.39
CA PHE A 60 -5.51 3.11 -1.66
C PHE A 60 -6.38 3.60 -2.83
N PRO A 61 -6.32 4.89 -3.18
CA PRO A 61 -7.20 5.49 -4.18
C PRO A 61 -7.04 4.94 -5.60
N GLN A 62 -5.93 4.23 -5.87
CA GLN A 62 -5.70 3.54 -7.14
C GLN A 62 -6.44 2.20 -7.24
N LEU A 63 -6.96 1.66 -6.13
CA LEU A 63 -7.59 0.35 -6.09
C LEU A 63 -8.93 0.39 -6.85
N PRO A 64 -9.21 -0.55 -7.79
CA PRO A 64 -10.50 -0.62 -8.46
C PRO A 64 -11.66 -0.78 -7.46
N GLU A 65 -12.79 -0.14 -7.76
CA GLU A 65 -13.98 -0.18 -6.91
C GLU A 65 -14.43 -1.62 -6.61
N GLN A 66 -14.38 -2.52 -7.62
CA GLN A 66 -14.76 -3.93 -7.46
C GLN A 66 -13.84 -4.64 -6.44
N VAL A 67 -12.53 -4.40 -6.50
CA VAL A 67 -11.57 -4.98 -5.56
C VAL A 67 -11.80 -4.43 -4.16
N ALA A 68 -11.97 -3.10 -4.04
CA ALA A 68 -12.28 -2.46 -2.76
C ALA A 68 -13.58 -3.00 -2.14
N ALA A 69 -14.63 -3.20 -2.96
CA ALA A 69 -15.90 -3.77 -2.50
C ALA A 69 -15.73 -5.18 -1.93
N VAL A 70 -15.00 -6.07 -2.64
CA VAL A 70 -14.71 -7.44 -2.16
C VAL A 70 -13.92 -7.43 -0.85
N LEU A 71 -12.91 -6.57 -0.73
CA LEU A 71 -12.13 -6.44 0.50
C LEU A 71 -13.00 -5.93 1.66
N ASN A 72 -13.81 -4.89 1.42
CA ASN A 72 -14.70 -4.31 2.43
C ASN A 72 -15.78 -5.29 2.89
N GLU A 73 -16.39 -6.06 1.99
CA GLU A 73 -17.38 -7.09 2.33
C GLU A 73 -16.79 -8.17 3.26
N ARG A 74 -15.50 -8.48 3.10
CA ARG A 74 -14.79 -9.42 3.97
C ARG A 74 -14.33 -8.80 5.29
N GLY A 75 -14.51 -7.49 5.46
CA GLY A 75 -14.03 -6.74 6.64
C GLY A 75 -12.51 -6.60 6.67
N CYS A 76 -11.88 -6.56 5.50
CA CYS A 76 -10.43 -6.43 5.37
C CYS A 76 -9.94 -5.05 5.81
N MET A 77 -8.88 -5.05 6.60
CA MET A 77 -7.96 -3.93 6.78
C MET A 77 -6.61 -4.36 6.21
N VAL A 78 -5.89 -3.45 5.57
CA VAL A 78 -4.57 -3.76 4.99
C VAL A 78 -3.49 -3.56 6.05
N PRO A 79 -2.85 -4.64 6.53
CA PRO A 79 -1.79 -4.52 7.53
C PRO A 79 -0.55 -3.89 6.90
N GLN A 80 0.10 -3.00 7.66
CA GLN A 80 1.32 -2.32 7.25
C GLN A 80 2.50 -2.95 7.95
N THR A 81 3.63 -3.12 7.26
CA THR A 81 4.84 -3.60 7.93
C THR A 81 5.35 -2.56 8.94
N TYR A 82 6.18 -2.98 9.87
CA TYR A 82 6.77 -2.05 10.83
C TYR A 82 7.74 -1.03 10.18
N GLU A 83 8.18 -1.29 8.94
CA GLU A 83 9.02 -0.38 8.14
C GLU A 83 8.21 0.57 7.24
N ALA A 84 6.88 0.44 7.22
CA ALA A 84 6.04 1.21 6.31
C ALA A 84 6.13 2.72 6.58
N HIS A 85 6.61 3.47 5.59
CA HIS A 85 6.61 4.94 5.57
C HIS A 85 5.51 5.54 4.69
N ARG A 86 4.77 4.69 3.98
CA ARG A 86 3.65 5.02 3.07
C ARG A 86 2.71 3.83 3.00
N PRO A 87 1.46 4.00 2.53
CA PRO A 87 0.56 2.86 2.31
C PRO A 87 1.21 1.79 1.43
N GLU A 88 1.25 0.55 1.91
CA GLU A 88 1.83 -0.62 1.24
C GLU A 88 0.91 -1.83 1.36
N ASN A 89 1.34 -2.99 0.83
CA ASN A 89 0.60 -4.24 0.85
C ASN A 89 -0.69 -4.26 -0.01
N VAL A 90 -0.78 -3.31 -0.96
CA VAL A 90 -1.67 -3.33 -2.12
C VAL A 90 -0.83 -3.02 -3.34
N ILE A 91 -0.79 -3.91 -4.31
CA ILE A 91 0.03 -3.77 -5.52
C ILE A 91 -0.82 -3.93 -6.79
N HIS A 92 -0.38 -3.25 -7.85
CA HIS A 92 -0.86 -3.39 -9.21
C HIS A 92 0.26 -3.94 -10.08
N ALA A 93 0.03 -5.04 -10.79
CA ALA A 93 1.05 -5.73 -11.58
C ALA A 93 0.43 -6.57 -12.70
N SER A 94 1.27 -7.07 -13.61
CA SER A 94 0.87 -8.01 -14.67
C SER A 94 1.13 -9.44 -14.20
N LEU A 95 0.27 -9.97 -13.33
CA LEU A 95 0.48 -11.26 -12.65
C LEU A 95 -0.03 -12.47 -13.45
N GLU A 96 -1.13 -12.31 -14.23
CA GLU A 96 -1.70 -13.40 -15.03
C GLU A 96 -0.90 -13.63 -16.31
N ARG A 97 -0.55 -12.55 -16.98
CA ARG A 97 0.20 -12.52 -18.25
C ARG A 97 0.76 -11.12 -18.51
N ALA A 98 1.68 -11.00 -19.43
CA ALA A 98 2.24 -9.72 -19.84
C ALA A 98 1.12 -8.73 -20.27
N GLY A 99 1.12 -7.55 -19.67
CA GLY A 99 0.15 -6.49 -19.94
C GLY A 99 -1.22 -6.68 -19.31
N SER A 100 -1.44 -7.70 -18.46
CA SER A 100 -2.66 -7.77 -17.64
C SER A 100 -2.63 -6.70 -16.55
N SER A 101 -3.82 -6.34 -16.08
CA SER A 101 -4.01 -5.35 -15.00
C SER A 101 -4.58 -6.08 -13.79
N ASP A 102 -3.68 -6.66 -13.01
CA ASP A 102 -4.01 -7.51 -11.86
C ASP A 102 -3.65 -6.80 -10.56
N TRP A 103 -4.29 -7.23 -9.48
CA TRP A 103 -4.08 -6.64 -8.16
C TRP A 103 -3.74 -7.73 -7.15
N ALA A 104 -2.94 -7.39 -6.16
CA ALA A 104 -2.78 -8.22 -4.98
C ALA A 104 -2.86 -7.35 -3.73
N ALA A 105 -3.39 -7.94 -2.64
CA ALA A 105 -3.54 -7.26 -1.36
C ALA A 105 -3.35 -8.23 -0.19
N LEU A 106 -2.76 -7.76 0.90
CA LEU A 106 -2.89 -8.41 2.19
C LEU A 106 -4.19 -7.96 2.85
N CYS A 107 -5.01 -8.91 3.22
CA CYS A 107 -6.28 -8.70 3.91
C CYS A 107 -6.20 -9.24 5.33
N SER A 108 -6.19 -8.36 6.33
CA SER A 108 -6.35 -8.75 7.74
C SER A 108 -7.80 -8.65 8.14
N ALA A 109 -8.37 -9.77 8.58
CA ALA A 109 -9.72 -9.85 9.10
C ALA A 109 -9.78 -10.86 10.24
N LYS A 110 -10.34 -10.47 11.39
CA LYS A 110 -10.56 -11.34 12.57
C LYS A 110 -9.29 -12.07 13.03
N GLY A 111 -8.13 -11.40 13.03
CA GLY A 111 -6.85 -11.95 13.47
C GLY A 111 -6.17 -12.90 12.48
N THR A 112 -6.65 -12.95 11.25
CA THR A 112 -6.07 -13.75 10.15
C THR A 112 -5.72 -12.84 8.99
N VAL A 113 -4.52 -13.00 8.44
CA VAL A 113 -4.06 -12.31 7.23
C VAL A 113 -4.09 -13.27 6.06
N SER A 114 -4.64 -12.82 4.94
CA SER A 114 -4.66 -13.56 3.67
C SER A 114 -4.01 -12.76 2.56
N LEU A 115 -3.15 -13.39 1.78
CA LEU A 115 -2.64 -12.86 0.53
C LEU A 115 -3.63 -13.18 -0.58
N MET A 116 -4.26 -12.15 -1.12
CA MET A 116 -5.32 -12.25 -2.12
C MET A 116 -4.86 -11.66 -3.45
N VAL A 117 -5.14 -12.35 -4.54
CA VAL A 117 -4.86 -11.89 -5.92
C VAL A 117 -6.16 -11.79 -6.70
N PHE A 118 -6.31 -10.70 -7.43
CA PHE A 118 -7.45 -10.36 -8.27
C PHE A 118 -6.97 -10.21 -9.71
N PHE A 119 -7.31 -11.16 -10.58
CA PHE A 119 -7.00 -11.01 -12.00
C PHE A 119 -7.93 -9.98 -12.64
N GLY A 120 -7.39 -9.17 -13.55
CA GLY A 120 -8.14 -8.12 -14.23
C GLY A 120 -9.38 -8.61 -14.96
N THR A 121 -9.43 -9.89 -15.31
CA THR A 121 -10.58 -10.57 -15.90
C THR A 121 -11.63 -11.05 -14.91
N ALA A 122 -11.32 -11.03 -13.59
CA ALA A 122 -12.14 -11.61 -12.52
C ALA A 122 -11.95 -10.87 -11.17
N LEU A 123 -12.08 -9.55 -11.17
CA LEU A 123 -11.83 -8.70 -9.99
C LEU A 123 -12.74 -8.99 -8.78
N GLU A 124 -13.87 -9.65 -8.99
CA GLU A 124 -14.82 -9.99 -7.93
C GLU A 124 -14.55 -11.36 -7.28
N THR A 125 -13.67 -12.15 -7.87
CA THR A 125 -13.38 -13.53 -7.42
C THR A 125 -11.89 -13.74 -7.16
N PRO A 126 -11.37 -13.22 -6.03
CA PRO A 126 -9.95 -13.33 -5.73
C PRO A 126 -9.50 -14.76 -5.45
N MET A 127 -8.27 -15.05 -5.82
CA MET A 127 -7.55 -16.23 -5.39
C MET A 127 -6.82 -15.93 -4.09
N VAL A 128 -6.86 -16.85 -3.11
CA VAL A 128 -6.07 -16.75 -1.88
C VAL A 128 -4.83 -17.63 -2.04
N LEU A 129 -3.65 -17.02 -2.02
CA LEU A 129 -2.38 -17.71 -2.20
C LEU A 129 -1.80 -18.20 -0.88
N ALA A 130 -1.97 -17.45 0.19
CA ALA A 130 -1.48 -17.76 1.52
C ALA A 130 -2.41 -17.19 2.59
N THR A 131 -2.41 -17.84 3.74
CA THR A 131 -3.15 -17.41 4.93
C THR A 131 -2.35 -17.76 6.18
N ALA A 132 -2.31 -16.86 7.15
CA ALA A 132 -1.66 -17.09 8.43
C ALA A 132 -2.38 -16.35 9.56
N PRO A 133 -2.33 -16.83 10.80
CA PRO A 133 -2.64 -16.02 11.97
C PRO A 133 -1.76 -14.76 11.98
N GLU A 134 -2.35 -13.62 12.30
CA GLU A 134 -1.63 -12.34 12.30
C GLU A 134 -0.47 -12.35 13.29
N THR A 135 -0.63 -13.04 14.40
CA THR A 135 0.41 -13.20 15.43
C THR A 135 1.63 -13.99 14.97
N GLU A 136 1.52 -14.81 13.93
CA GLU A 136 2.66 -15.53 13.33
C GLU A 136 3.46 -14.64 12.37
N ARG A 137 2.95 -13.45 12.08
CA ARG A 137 3.54 -12.43 11.21
C ARG A 137 4.09 -11.24 11.99
N LEU A 138 4.51 -11.49 13.24
CA LEU A 138 5.12 -10.50 14.12
C LEU A 138 6.57 -10.86 14.37
N GLN A 139 7.43 -9.84 14.42
CA GLN A 139 8.84 -9.99 14.82
C GLN A 139 9.33 -8.75 15.59
N PRO A 140 10.36 -8.90 16.44
CA PRO A 140 11.04 -7.76 17.05
C PRO A 140 11.60 -6.85 15.94
N HIS A 141 11.39 -5.54 16.06
CA HIS A 141 11.87 -4.57 15.08
C HIS A 141 12.69 -3.42 15.69
N ASP A 142 12.82 -3.41 17.00
CA ASP A 142 13.59 -2.40 17.70
C ASP A 142 14.30 -2.99 18.95
N PRO A 143 15.23 -2.24 19.57
CA PRO A 143 15.92 -2.70 20.77
C PRO A 143 15.02 -2.90 21.99
N SER A 144 13.79 -2.37 22.01
CA SER A 144 12.83 -2.59 23.10
C SER A 144 12.20 -3.98 23.05
N GLY A 145 12.31 -4.67 21.90
CA GLY A 145 11.75 -5.99 21.67
C GLY A 145 10.24 -5.97 21.38
N VAL A 146 9.64 -4.81 21.12
CA VAL A 146 8.25 -4.71 20.65
C VAL A 146 8.15 -5.38 19.31
N LEU A 147 7.10 -6.20 19.12
CA LEU A 147 6.86 -6.89 17.86
C LEU A 147 6.07 -6.01 16.93
N GLY A 148 6.48 -5.97 15.66
CA GLY A 148 5.76 -5.35 14.58
C GLY A 148 5.37 -6.35 13.50
N PHE A 149 4.41 -5.99 12.66
CA PHE A 149 3.97 -6.82 11.55
C PHE A 149 5.05 -6.87 10.45
N ASN A 150 5.40 -8.07 9.98
CA ASN A 150 6.57 -8.32 9.13
C ASN A 150 6.25 -8.95 7.76
N TRP A 151 4.99 -8.99 7.35
CA TRP A 151 4.61 -9.55 6.05
C TRP A 151 4.39 -8.43 5.04
N GLY A 152 5.26 -8.38 4.03
CA GLY A 152 5.20 -7.44 2.93
C GLY A 152 4.96 -8.13 1.59
N ILE A 153 4.28 -7.46 0.66
CA ILE A 153 4.15 -7.89 -0.72
C ILE A 153 4.58 -6.80 -1.68
N ASP A 154 5.23 -7.21 -2.78
CA ASP A 154 5.66 -6.31 -3.83
C ASP A 154 5.53 -6.94 -5.21
N ARG A 155 5.56 -6.08 -6.25
CA ARG A 155 5.73 -6.51 -7.62
C ARG A 155 7.20 -6.86 -7.87
N ALA A 156 7.48 -8.00 -8.44
CA ALA A 156 8.80 -8.35 -8.92
C ALA A 156 8.82 -8.52 -10.44
N SER A 157 9.68 -7.74 -11.13
CA SER A 157 9.86 -7.91 -12.56
C SER A 157 10.57 -9.23 -12.89
N PRO A 158 10.46 -9.74 -14.13
CA PRO A 158 11.21 -10.93 -14.55
C PRO A 158 12.72 -10.81 -14.30
N GLU A 159 13.30 -9.62 -14.47
CA GLU A 159 14.70 -9.34 -14.23
C GLU A 159 15.05 -9.46 -12.75
N GLN A 160 14.23 -8.89 -11.86
CA GLN A 160 14.42 -8.99 -10.41
C GLN A 160 14.34 -10.44 -9.93
N VAL A 161 13.40 -11.23 -10.45
CA VAL A 161 13.32 -12.67 -10.16
C VAL A 161 14.57 -13.39 -10.64
N HIS A 162 15.06 -13.08 -11.85
CA HIS A 162 16.26 -13.69 -12.40
C HIS A 162 17.52 -13.33 -11.58
N GLU A 163 17.65 -12.08 -11.14
CA GLU A 163 18.74 -11.63 -10.27
C GLU A 163 18.68 -12.34 -8.91
N ALA A 164 17.49 -12.45 -8.32
CA ALA A 164 17.30 -13.17 -7.06
C ALA A 164 17.70 -14.66 -7.14
N GLN A 165 17.56 -15.27 -8.32
CA GLN A 165 18.02 -16.65 -8.58
C GLN A 165 19.56 -16.77 -8.72
N ALA A 166 20.31 -15.67 -8.65
CA ALA A 166 21.76 -15.73 -8.76
C ALA A 166 22.35 -16.58 -7.62
N GLY A 167 23.07 -17.62 -7.95
CA GLY A 167 23.63 -18.55 -6.96
C GLY A 167 22.84 -19.85 -6.78
N MET A 168 21.65 -19.98 -7.36
CA MET A 168 20.93 -21.26 -7.39
C MET A 168 21.52 -22.21 -8.45
N ASP A 169 21.67 -23.49 -8.08
CA ASP A 169 22.17 -24.53 -9.00
C ASP A 169 21.23 -24.76 -10.19
N GLN A 170 19.92 -24.68 -9.94
CA GLN A 170 18.88 -24.76 -10.97
C GLN A 170 18.06 -23.48 -10.97
N ARG A 171 18.08 -22.78 -12.10
CA ARG A 171 17.32 -21.55 -12.30
C ARG A 171 16.16 -21.82 -13.24
N PRO A 172 14.91 -21.87 -12.75
CA PRO A 172 13.76 -21.87 -13.63
C PRO A 172 13.81 -20.64 -14.54
N ALA A 173 13.36 -20.79 -15.79
CA ALA A 173 13.21 -19.61 -16.65
C ALA A 173 12.24 -18.62 -15.98
N PRO A 174 12.60 -17.33 -15.91
CA PRO A 174 11.68 -16.33 -15.34
C PRO A 174 10.41 -16.24 -16.19
N PRO A 175 9.26 -15.93 -15.61
CA PRO A 175 8.03 -15.70 -16.37
C PRO A 175 8.22 -14.49 -17.28
N GLY A 176 7.50 -14.43 -18.39
CA GLY A 176 7.51 -13.27 -19.31
C GLY A 176 6.67 -12.09 -18.81
N HIS A 177 6.31 -12.08 -17.53
CA HIS A 177 5.48 -11.07 -16.86
C HIS A 177 5.86 -10.96 -15.39
N ASP A 178 5.24 -10.04 -14.65
CA ASP A 178 5.55 -9.83 -13.24
C ASP A 178 5.25 -11.05 -12.37
N ALA A 179 6.06 -11.25 -11.33
CA ALA A 179 5.79 -12.12 -10.21
C ALA A 179 5.30 -11.31 -9.01
N LEU A 180 4.67 -11.97 -8.08
CA LEU A 180 4.34 -11.42 -6.77
C LEU A 180 5.42 -11.85 -5.77
N ALA A 181 6.15 -10.88 -5.23
CA ALA A 181 7.07 -11.10 -4.13
C ALA A 181 6.27 -11.12 -2.81
N ASP A 182 6.40 -12.19 -2.07
CA ASP A 182 5.81 -12.44 -0.76
C ASP A 182 6.96 -12.52 0.24
N SER A 183 7.14 -11.47 1.03
CA SER A 183 8.32 -11.27 1.84
C SER A 183 8.01 -11.34 3.33
N ARG A 184 8.83 -12.06 4.06
CA ARG A 184 9.00 -11.87 5.49
C ARG A 184 10.19 -10.94 5.68
N ILE A 185 9.92 -9.72 6.16
CA ILE A 185 10.93 -8.66 6.32
C ILE A 185 12.17 -9.20 7.05
N GLU A 186 13.37 -8.89 6.54
CA GLU A 186 14.66 -9.34 7.07
C GLU A 186 14.90 -10.86 7.10
N HIS A 187 14.03 -11.66 6.46
CA HIS A 187 14.21 -13.12 6.42
C HIS A 187 14.25 -13.66 4.99
N ARG A 188 13.09 -13.86 4.39
CA ARG A 188 13.01 -14.50 3.08
C ARG A 188 11.92 -13.90 2.20
N THR A 189 12.09 -14.08 0.90
CA THR A 189 11.07 -13.77 -0.10
C THR A 189 10.71 -15.04 -0.88
N ILE A 190 9.42 -15.24 -1.06
CA ILE A 190 8.85 -16.26 -1.94
C ILE A 190 8.31 -15.51 -3.17
N TYR A 191 8.70 -15.94 -4.37
CA TYR A 191 8.12 -15.40 -5.59
C TYR A 191 7.02 -16.33 -6.08
N HIS A 192 5.81 -15.78 -6.23
CA HIS A 192 4.68 -16.47 -6.82
C HIS A 192 4.56 -16.05 -8.29
N PHE A 193 4.62 -16.98 -9.22
CA PHE A 193 4.31 -16.69 -10.62
C PHE A 193 3.18 -17.56 -11.13
N TYR A 194 2.33 -16.96 -11.96
CA TYR A 194 1.22 -17.64 -12.56
C TYR A 194 1.58 -18.04 -13.99
N THR A 195 1.62 -19.36 -14.26
CA THR A 195 1.92 -19.87 -15.58
C THR A 195 1.02 -21.03 -15.92
N LYS A 196 0.52 -21.08 -17.16
CA LYS A 196 -0.32 -22.19 -17.65
C LYS A 196 -1.52 -22.52 -16.75
N GLY A 197 -2.14 -21.50 -16.16
CA GLY A 197 -3.31 -21.68 -15.29
C GLY A 197 -3.02 -22.10 -13.86
N ALA A 198 -1.76 -22.08 -13.41
CA ALA A 198 -1.36 -22.45 -12.05
C ALA A 198 -0.31 -21.52 -11.48
N TRP A 199 -0.31 -21.40 -10.15
CA TRP A 199 0.74 -20.72 -9.41
C TRP A 199 1.94 -21.64 -9.17
N THR A 200 3.12 -21.10 -9.43
CA THR A 200 4.42 -21.73 -9.14
C THR A 200 5.13 -20.88 -8.10
N LEU A 201 5.80 -21.53 -7.16
CA LEU A 201 6.56 -20.88 -6.10
C LEU A 201 8.05 -21.02 -6.36
N LEU A 202 8.78 -19.96 -6.13
CA LEU A 202 10.23 -19.97 -5.99
C LEU A 202 10.59 -19.44 -4.61
N GLU A 203 11.03 -20.33 -3.75
CA GLU A 203 11.57 -19.96 -2.44
C GLU A 203 13.04 -19.58 -2.59
N MET A 204 13.38 -18.41 -2.09
CA MET A 204 14.78 -17.98 -2.02
C MET A 204 15.38 -18.50 -0.70
N PRO A 205 16.67 -18.89 -0.70
CA PRO A 205 17.35 -19.24 0.54
C PRO A 205 17.35 -18.05 1.50
N ASP A 206 17.32 -18.36 2.80
CA ASP A 206 17.45 -17.33 3.84
C ASP A 206 18.78 -16.56 3.63
N GLN A 207 18.74 -15.25 3.69
CA GLN A 207 19.89 -14.34 3.52
C GLN A 207 20.68 -14.21 4.81
#